data_5531f62328fae5ada771e9818f3cd9c2
#
_entry.id   5531f62328fae5ada771e9818f3cd9c2
#
_cell.length_a   1.000
_cell.length_b   1.000
_cell.length_c   1.000
_cell.angle_alpha   90.00
_cell.angle_beta   90.00
_cell.angle_gamma   90.00
#
_symmetry.space_group_name_H-M   'P 1'
#
loop_
_entity.id
_entity.type
_entity.pdbx_description
1 polymer ?
#
loop_
_entity_poly.entity_id
_entity_poly.type
_entity_poly.pdbx_seq_one_letter_code
_entity_poly.pdbx_strand_id
1 'polypeptide(L)'
;MQAKKRNIHGVSIALLLIGIVALVFLVVIPLFFSKPFSGTLEHDFGVVEVESPQTTVEYVFRLTNETGDAIKLVNAVPTCGCTTTEWPKHIVKAGELLEVPVHLTLKRSEIRRSKIRLEFDNGENLVLRVEGAGRLAQPLSCKPHNIKIVEGDPIGARGLLKLEKFDEGIPSLPKMTAPENVTISMESWRHAKAGDVGQGKPNEWTLAFECLLEGLLPEGSVLTIQYQDNPPITIGLEQSKSREKPRFF
;
A
#
# COMPACT_ATOMS: atom_id res chain seq x y z
N MET A 1 22.62 81.16 -8.57
CA MET A 1 21.85 80.10 -7.94
C MET A 1 20.79 79.58 -8.92
N GLN A 2 21.03 78.43 -9.62
CA GLN A 2 20.05 77.83 -10.50
C GLN A 2 19.22 76.77 -9.73
N ALA A 3 17.95 77.00 -9.56
CA ALA A 3 17.04 76.05 -8.93
C ALA A 3 16.79 74.86 -9.89
N LYS A 4 17.27 73.68 -9.48
CA LYS A 4 17.06 72.40 -10.17
C LYS A 4 15.55 72.08 -10.21
N LYS A 5 14.87 72.28 -11.34
CA LYS A 5 13.46 71.92 -11.55
C LYS A 5 13.36 70.39 -11.37
N ARG A 6 12.81 69.98 -10.23
CA ARG A 6 12.53 68.54 -9.95
C ARG A 6 11.50 68.02 -10.93
N ASN A 7 11.82 66.92 -11.65
CA ASN A 7 10.94 66.28 -12.63
C ASN A 7 9.79 65.53 -11.91
N ILE A 8 8.83 66.25 -11.38
CA ILE A 8 7.66 65.73 -10.62
C ILE A 8 6.80 64.83 -11.50
N HIS A 9 6.74 65.12 -12.80
CA HIS A 9 5.92 64.33 -13.74
C HIS A 9 6.47 62.92 -13.99
N GLY A 10 7.78 62.69 -13.95
CA GLY A 10 8.37 61.36 -14.10
C GLY A 10 8.06 60.43 -12.91
N VAL A 11 8.03 60.98 -11.69
CA VAL A 11 7.74 60.20 -10.49
C VAL A 11 6.26 59.80 -10.45
N SER A 12 5.36 60.69 -10.88
CA SER A 12 3.91 60.40 -10.91
C SER A 12 3.56 59.31 -11.95
N ILE A 13 4.21 59.32 -13.13
CA ILE A 13 4.01 58.30 -14.16
C ILE A 13 4.55 56.95 -13.69
N ALA A 14 5.72 56.92 -13.02
CA ALA A 14 6.26 55.69 -12.49
C ALA A 14 5.38 55.03 -11.40
N LEU A 15 4.81 55.84 -10.49
CA LEU A 15 3.88 55.36 -9.48
C LEU A 15 2.56 54.84 -10.09
N LEU A 16 2.06 55.48 -11.15
CA LEU A 16 0.83 55.04 -11.84
C LEU A 16 1.07 53.70 -12.56
N LEU A 17 2.22 53.50 -13.21
CA LEU A 17 2.60 52.24 -13.83
C LEU A 17 2.78 51.09 -12.80
N ILE A 18 3.39 51.38 -11.67
CA ILE A 18 3.53 50.39 -10.56
C ILE A 18 2.12 50.03 -10.04
N GLY A 19 1.23 50.99 -9.89
CA GLY A 19 -0.15 50.71 -9.44
C GLY A 19 -0.94 49.84 -10.42
N ILE A 20 -0.80 50.07 -11.73
CA ILE A 20 -1.43 49.25 -12.77
C ILE A 20 -0.83 47.82 -12.77
N VAL A 21 0.50 47.68 -12.68
CA VAL A 21 1.14 46.36 -12.61
C VAL A 21 0.68 45.64 -11.36
N ALA A 22 0.64 46.27 -10.20
CA ALA A 22 0.14 45.68 -8.97
C ALA A 22 -1.32 45.24 -9.08
N LEU A 23 -2.17 46.06 -9.72
CA LEU A 23 -3.57 45.73 -9.95
C LEU A 23 -3.74 44.49 -10.86
N VAL A 24 -2.93 44.43 -11.93
CA VAL A 24 -2.92 43.25 -12.82
C VAL A 24 -2.46 41.98 -12.04
N PHE A 25 -1.42 42.07 -11.26
CA PHE A 25 -0.95 40.95 -10.46
C PHE A 25 -1.95 40.48 -9.39
N LEU A 26 -2.61 41.43 -8.71
CA LEU A 26 -3.51 41.14 -7.60
C LEU A 26 -4.93 40.71 -8.03
N VAL A 27 -5.40 41.24 -9.20
CA VAL A 27 -6.80 41.02 -9.63
C VAL A 27 -6.86 40.15 -10.87
N VAL A 28 -6.04 40.38 -11.88
CA VAL A 28 -6.17 39.71 -13.18
C VAL A 28 -5.56 38.30 -13.13
N ILE A 29 -4.39 38.15 -12.53
CA ILE A 29 -3.72 36.81 -12.48
C ILE A 29 -4.56 35.78 -11.71
N PRO A 30 -5.13 36.04 -10.53
CA PRO A 30 -5.97 35.06 -9.83
C PRO A 30 -7.22 34.64 -10.62
N LEU A 31 -7.77 35.52 -11.43
CA LEU A 31 -8.95 35.21 -12.27
C LEU A 31 -8.62 34.20 -13.38
N PHE A 32 -7.36 34.16 -13.86
CA PHE A 32 -6.93 33.22 -14.89
C PHE A 32 -6.36 31.92 -14.32
N PHE A 33 -6.02 31.87 -13.04
CA PHE A 33 -5.45 30.70 -12.38
C PHE A 33 -6.34 30.09 -11.29
N SER A 34 -7.63 30.46 -11.24
CA SER A 34 -8.58 29.80 -10.36
C SER A 34 -8.73 28.34 -10.78
N LYS A 35 -8.48 27.43 -9.84
CA LYS A 35 -8.73 26.00 -10.07
C LYS A 35 -10.24 25.79 -10.16
N PRO A 36 -10.73 25.04 -11.15
CA PRO A 36 -12.17 24.83 -11.33
C PRO A 36 -12.82 24.07 -10.18
N PHE A 37 -12.00 23.36 -9.40
CA PHE A 37 -12.44 22.61 -8.22
C PHE A 37 -11.48 22.82 -7.05
N SER A 38 -12.03 22.94 -5.85
CA SER A 38 -11.28 22.83 -4.60
C SER A 38 -11.57 21.47 -3.94
N GLY A 39 -10.58 20.95 -3.21
CA GLY A 39 -10.65 19.66 -2.55
C GLY A 39 -9.38 18.85 -2.72
N THR A 40 -9.34 17.70 -2.08
CA THR A 40 -8.20 16.76 -2.19
C THR A 40 -8.31 15.97 -3.50
N LEU A 41 -7.25 15.98 -4.31
CA LEU A 41 -7.19 15.28 -5.60
C LEU A 41 -6.39 13.97 -5.54
N GLU A 42 -5.74 13.69 -4.42
CA GLU A 42 -4.89 12.53 -4.24
C GLU A 42 -5.23 11.86 -2.91
N HIS A 43 -5.25 10.53 -2.91
CA HIS A 43 -5.45 9.75 -1.71
C HIS A 43 -4.53 8.52 -1.71
N ASP A 44 -3.83 8.32 -0.59
CA ASP A 44 -3.00 7.14 -0.33
C ASP A 44 -3.67 6.30 0.75
N PHE A 45 -4.04 5.06 0.39
CA PHE A 45 -4.59 4.08 1.32
C PHE A 45 -3.53 3.50 2.26
N GLY A 46 -2.24 3.80 2.01
CA GLY A 46 -1.13 3.21 2.75
C GLY A 46 -1.00 1.71 2.50
N VAL A 47 -0.56 0.99 3.54
CA VAL A 47 -0.41 -0.47 3.51
C VAL A 47 -1.68 -1.12 4.04
N VAL A 48 -2.37 -1.85 3.17
CA VAL A 48 -3.62 -2.56 3.45
C VAL A 48 -3.37 -4.06 3.57
N GLU A 49 -3.87 -4.69 4.61
CA GLU A 49 -3.82 -6.15 4.75
C GLU A 49 -4.78 -6.83 3.78
N VAL A 50 -4.27 -7.82 3.05
CA VAL A 50 -5.03 -8.58 2.05
C VAL A 50 -5.15 -10.02 2.51
N GLU A 51 -6.32 -10.38 3.04
CA GLU A 51 -6.62 -11.72 3.56
C GLU A 51 -6.88 -12.75 2.44
N SER A 52 -7.54 -12.32 1.38
CA SER A 52 -7.84 -13.12 0.19
C SER A 52 -6.92 -12.72 -0.98
N PRO A 53 -7.04 -13.31 -2.19
CA PRO A 53 -6.22 -12.94 -3.34
C PRO A 53 -6.20 -11.45 -3.65
N GLN A 54 -7.27 -10.74 -3.28
CA GLN A 54 -7.41 -9.30 -3.46
C GLN A 54 -8.40 -8.71 -2.45
N THR A 55 -8.20 -7.44 -2.10
CA THR A 55 -9.11 -6.66 -1.25
C THR A 55 -9.42 -5.36 -1.97
N THR A 56 -10.66 -4.90 -1.91
CA THR A 56 -11.07 -3.61 -2.47
C THR A 56 -11.23 -2.60 -1.34
N VAL A 57 -10.59 -1.45 -1.49
CA VAL A 57 -10.68 -0.29 -0.59
C VAL A 57 -11.41 0.84 -1.29
N GLU A 58 -12.09 1.69 -0.52
CA GLU A 58 -12.90 2.79 -1.03
C GLU A 58 -12.46 4.12 -0.42
N TYR A 59 -12.50 5.16 -1.26
CA TYR A 59 -12.37 6.55 -0.83
C TYR A 59 -13.31 7.44 -1.63
N VAL A 60 -13.98 8.37 -0.95
CA VAL A 60 -14.88 9.33 -1.57
C VAL A 60 -14.17 10.67 -1.70
N PHE A 61 -13.82 11.05 -2.93
CA PHE A 61 -13.32 12.40 -3.21
C PHE A 61 -14.45 13.41 -3.09
N ARG A 62 -14.19 14.49 -2.35
CA ARG A 62 -15.11 15.59 -2.15
C ARG A 62 -14.53 16.84 -2.79
N LEU A 63 -15.19 17.30 -3.85
CA LEU A 63 -14.73 18.39 -4.71
C LEU A 63 -15.79 19.48 -4.77
N THR A 64 -15.45 20.70 -4.38
CA THR A 64 -16.35 21.84 -4.50
C THR A 64 -16.21 22.47 -5.89
N ASN A 65 -17.33 22.71 -6.57
CA ASN A 65 -17.34 23.39 -7.86
C ASN A 65 -17.06 24.88 -7.70
N GLU A 66 -15.87 25.33 -8.12
CA GLU A 66 -15.41 26.71 -8.05
C GLU A 66 -15.52 27.44 -9.41
N THR A 67 -16.12 26.83 -10.43
CA THR A 67 -16.20 27.41 -11.79
C THR A 67 -17.10 28.64 -11.89
N GLY A 68 -17.95 28.86 -10.90
CA GLY A 68 -18.98 29.93 -10.94
C GLY A 68 -20.25 29.52 -11.69
N ASP A 69 -20.20 28.45 -12.51
CA ASP A 69 -21.31 27.92 -13.30
C ASP A 69 -21.74 26.54 -12.81
N ALA A 70 -22.97 26.15 -13.19
CA ALA A 70 -23.41 24.76 -12.97
C ALA A 70 -22.81 23.85 -14.03
N ILE A 71 -22.22 22.73 -13.61
CA ILE A 71 -21.53 21.78 -14.47
C ILE A 71 -22.00 20.34 -14.21
N LYS A 72 -21.77 19.46 -15.16
CA LYS A 72 -22.11 18.04 -15.04
C LYS A 72 -20.90 17.17 -15.34
N LEU A 73 -20.63 16.21 -14.45
CA LEU A 73 -19.65 15.16 -14.74
C LEU A 73 -20.25 14.19 -15.76
N VAL A 74 -19.66 14.12 -16.95
CA VAL A 74 -20.15 13.29 -18.05
C VAL A 74 -19.45 11.96 -18.14
N ASN A 75 -18.16 11.90 -17.70
CA ASN A 75 -17.38 10.69 -17.76
C ASN A 75 -16.33 10.65 -16.64
N ALA A 76 -15.97 9.43 -16.21
CA ALA A 76 -14.87 9.17 -15.30
C ALA A 76 -14.10 7.94 -15.77
N VAL A 77 -12.85 8.16 -16.21
CA VAL A 77 -12.03 7.14 -16.89
C VAL A 77 -10.84 6.78 -16.03
N PRO A 78 -10.84 5.60 -15.37
CA PRO A 78 -9.67 5.10 -14.66
C PRO A 78 -8.60 4.60 -15.62
N THR A 79 -7.33 4.71 -15.24
CA THR A 79 -6.18 4.28 -16.07
C THR A 79 -5.88 2.78 -15.96
N CYS A 80 -6.48 2.06 -15.02
CA CYS A 80 -6.33 0.61 -14.88
C CYS A 80 -7.67 -0.06 -14.56
N GLY A 81 -7.81 -1.34 -14.92
CA GLY A 81 -8.94 -2.17 -14.54
C GLY A 81 -9.00 -2.54 -13.03
N CYS A 82 -8.02 -2.09 -12.25
CA CYS A 82 -7.98 -2.25 -10.80
C CYS A 82 -8.75 -1.16 -10.06
N THR A 83 -9.28 -0.18 -10.79
CA THR A 83 -10.01 0.95 -10.23
C THR A 83 -11.37 1.04 -10.88
N THR A 84 -12.40 1.19 -10.05
CA THR A 84 -13.76 1.48 -10.49
C THR A 84 -14.26 2.72 -9.78
N THR A 85 -15.16 3.44 -10.42
CA THR A 85 -15.80 4.62 -9.86
C THR A 85 -17.24 4.73 -10.35
N GLU A 86 -18.10 5.15 -9.46
CA GLU A 86 -19.44 5.60 -9.79
C GLU A 86 -19.50 7.10 -9.54
N TRP A 87 -20.26 7.82 -10.35
CA TRP A 87 -20.38 9.28 -10.18
C TRP A 87 -21.81 9.73 -10.32
N PRO A 88 -22.16 10.83 -9.63
CA PRO A 88 -23.50 11.40 -9.70
C PRO A 88 -23.81 11.90 -11.11
N LYS A 89 -25.04 11.65 -11.57
CA LYS A 89 -25.51 12.06 -12.90
C LYS A 89 -26.23 13.41 -12.90
N HIS A 90 -26.36 14.04 -11.73
CA HIS A 90 -26.98 15.36 -11.60
C HIS A 90 -26.00 16.49 -11.94
N ILE A 91 -26.54 17.66 -12.13
CA ILE A 91 -25.78 18.90 -12.32
C ILE A 91 -25.31 19.39 -10.96
N VAL A 92 -24.03 19.75 -10.87
CA VAL A 92 -23.38 20.31 -9.68
C VAL A 92 -23.32 21.84 -9.82
N LYS A 93 -24.04 22.55 -8.97
CA LYS A 93 -24.10 24.02 -9.02
C LYS A 93 -22.79 24.64 -8.53
N ALA A 94 -22.56 25.90 -8.84
CA ALA A 94 -21.48 26.69 -8.27
C ALA A 94 -21.50 26.62 -6.74
N GLY A 95 -20.36 26.32 -6.12
CA GLY A 95 -20.21 26.14 -4.68
C GLY A 95 -20.77 24.81 -4.13
N GLU A 96 -21.39 23.98 -4.95
CA GLU A 96 -21.91 22.67 -4.54
C GLU A 96 -20.81 21.60 -4.52
N LEU A 97 -20.97 20.62 -3.63
CA LEU A 97 -20.04 19.50 -3.44
C LEU A 97 -20.34 18.38 -4.45
N LEU A 98 -19.32 17.97 -5.18
CA LEU A 98 -19.31 16.76 -6.00
C LEU A 98 -18.61 15.64 -5.22
N GLU A 99 -19.32 14.55 -4.93
CA GLU A 99 -18.75 13.35 -4.33
C GLU A 99 -18.49 12.31 -5.42
N VAL A 100 -17.24 11.81 -5.46
CA VAL A 100 -16.81 10.78 -6.42
C VAL A 100 -16.23 9.61 -5.64
N PRO A 101 -17.00 8.54 -5.40
CA PRO A 101 -16.49 7.31 -4.79
C PRO A 101 -15.55 6.60 -5.76
N VAL A 102 -14.41 6.19 -5.25
CA VAL A 102 -13.37 5.47 -5.98
C VAL A 102 -13.02 4.21 -5.23
N HIS A 103 -13.10 3.07 -5.90
CA HIS A 103 -12.72 1.76 -5.38
C HIS A 103 -11.41 1.33 -6.02
N LEU A 104 -10.42 0.98 -5.19
CA LEU A 104 -9.12 0.46 -5.63
C LEU A 104 -8.98 -1.00 -5.18
N THR A 105 -8.81 -1.90 -6.13
CA THR A 105 -8.56 -3.33 -5.85
C THR A 105 -7.06 -3.56 -5.69
N LEU A 106 -6.64 -3.94 -4.50
CA LEU A 106 -5.29 -4.26 -4.12
C LEU A 106 -5.07 -5.77 -4.14
N LYS A 107 -3.96 -6.23 -4.68
CA LYS A 107 -3.47 -7.61 -4.59
C LYS A 107 -2.32 -7.69 -3.60
N ARG A 108 -2.07 -8.90 -3.10
CA ARG A 108 -0.92 -9.17 -2.23
C ARG A 108 0.39 -8.79 -2.90
N SER A 109 1.31 -8.22 -2.11
CA SER A 109 2.68 -7.93 -2.53
C SER A 109 2.78 -7.03 -3.75
N GLU A 110 1.87 -6.04 -3.87
CA GLU A 110 1.83 -5.13 -4.99
C GLU A 110 1.43 -3.72 -4.55
N ILE A 111 2.14 -2.70 -5.04
CA ILE A 111 1.67 -1.32 -4.99
C ILE A 111 0.82 -1.05 -6.22
N ARG A 112 -0.35 -0.49 -6.00
CA ARG A 112 -1.26 -0.03 -7.04
C ARG A 112 -1.33 1.48 -7.05
N ARG A 113 -1.17 2.06 -8.24
CA ARG A 113 -1.37 3.48 -8.50
C ARG A 113 -2.34 3.62 -9.66
N SER A 114 -3.35 4.44 -9.48
CA SER A 114 -4.32 4.72 -10.53
C SER A 114 -4.63 6.21 -10.62
N LYS A 115 -4.90 6.65 -11.82
CA LYS A 115 -5.43 7.98 -12.11
C LYS A 115 -6.84 7.82 -12.66
N ILE A 116 -7.73 8.69 -12.25
CA ILE A 116 -9.10 8.76 -12.75
C ILE A 116 -9.26 10.13 -13.40
N ARG A 117 -9.48 10.17 -14.70
CA ARG A 117 -9.79 11.39 -15.40
C ARG A 117 -11.29 11.64 -15.37
N LEU A 118 -11.69 12.74 -14.75
CA LEU A 118 -13.05 13.25 -14.74
C LEU A 118 -13.21 14.21 -15.92
N GLU A 119 -14.26 14.02 -16.72
CA GLU A 119 -14.58 14.84 -17.90
C GLU A 119 -15.92 15.51 -17.66
N PHE A 120 -15.96 16.85 -17.79
CA PHE A 120 -17.16 17.66 -17.55
C PHE A 120 -17.75 18.16 -18.87
N ASP A 121 -19.05 18.50 -18.85
CA ASP A 121 -19.81 18.94 -20.02
C ASP A 121 -19.36 20.31 -20.59
N ASN A 122 -18.66 21.11 -19.78
CA ASN A 122 -18.02 22.35 -20.21
C ASN A 122 -16.65 22.15 -20.88
N GLY A 123 -16.19 20.88 -21.02
CA GLY A 123 -14.90 20.52 -21.61
C GLY A 123 -13.72 20.53 -20.63
N GLU A 124 -13.95 20.89 -19.38
CA GLU A 124 -12.91 20.78 -18.36
C GLU A 124 -12.61 19.34 -17.97
N ASN A 125 -11.37 19.11 -17.55
CA ASN A 125 -10.89 17.82 -17.09
C ASN A 125 -10.18 17.95 -15.74
N LEU A 126 -10.42 16.98 -14.85
CA LEU A 126 -9.75 16.88 -13.57
C LEU A 126 -9.16 15.47 -13.41
N VAL A 127 -8.01 15.36 -12.77
CA VAL A 127 -7.37 14.06 -12.52
C VAL A 127 -7.29 13.81 -11.04
N LEU A 128 -7.97 12.75 -10.60
CA LEU A 128 -7.83 12.19 -9.27
C LEU A 128 -6.72 11.14 -9.28
N ARG A 129 -6.05 10.95 -8.14
CA ARG A 129 -5.01 9.94 -7.97
C ARG A 129 -5.27 9.14 -6.71
N VAL A 130 -5.12 7.83 -6.84
CA VAL A 130 -5.18 6.90 -5.71
C VAL A 130 -3.98 5.99 -5.74
N GLU A 131 -3.47 5.68 -4.56
CA GLU A 131 -2.35 4.77 -4.36
C GLU A 131 -2.64 3.89 -3.15
N GLY A 132 -2.11 2.66 -3.13
CA GLY A 132 -2.16 1.77 -1.99
C GLY A 132 -1.29 0.53 -2.21
N ALA A 133 -0.79 -0.05 -1.14
CA ALA A 133 0.02 -1.26 -1.14
C ALA A 133 -0.71 -2.41 -0.45
N GLY A 134 -0.85 -3.54 -1.13
CA GLY A 134 -1.37 -4.76 -0.53
C GLY A 134 -0.29 -5.55 0.20
N ARG A 135 -0.50 -5.88 1.47
CA ARG A 135 0.37 -6.73 2.28
C ARG A 135 -0.36 -8.02 2.66
N LEU A 136 0.38 -9.13 2.81
CA LEU A 136 -0.19 -10.34 3.43
C LEU A 136 -0.55 -10.04 4.88
N ALA A 137 -1.75 -10.42 5.29
CA ALA A 137 -2.16 -10.40 6.70
C ALA A 137 -1.26 -11.33 7.54
N GLN A 138 -0.78 -12.41 6.92
CA GLN A 138 0.18 -13.33 7.55
C GLN A 138 1.43 -13.48 6.65
N PRO A 139 2.48 -12.69 6.87
CA PRO A 139 3.67 -12.69 6.03
C PRO A 139 4.54 -13.95 6.22
N LEU A 140 4.34 -14.68 7.34
CA LEU A 140 5.05 -15.93 7.64
C LEU A 140 4.22 -17.13 7.20
N SER A 141 4.85 -18.08 6.55
CA SER A 141 4.28 -19.39 6.22
C SER A 141 5.26 -20.51 6.53
N CYS A 142 4.74 -21.73 6.73
CA CYS A 142 5.56 -22.89 7.00
C CYS A 142 5.20 -24.05 6.07
N LYS A 143 6.16 -24.81 5.66
CA LYS A 143 6.02 -26.08 4.95
C LYS A 143 6.93 -27.14 5.55
N PRO A 144 6.48 -28.39 5.68
CA PRO A 144 5.10 -28.87 5.52
C PRO A 144 4.17 -28.35 6.63
N HIS A 145 2.85 -28.46 6.46
CA HIS A 145 1.85 -28.10 7.48
C HIS A 145 1.72 -29.15 8.59
N ASN A 146 2.17 -30.39 8.36
CA ASN A 146 2.34 -31.46 9.33
C ASN A 146 3.73 -32.04 9.22
N ILE A 147 4.39 -32.23 10.33
CA ILE A 147 5.74 -32.77 10.42
C ILE A 147 5.69 -34.18 11.01
N LYS A 148 6.16 -35.18 10.25
CA LYS A 148 6.31 -36.54 10.72
C LYS A 148 7.72 -36.72 11.29
N ILE A 149 7.79 -37.08 12.58
CA ILE A 149 9.06 -37.24 13.29
C ILE A 149 9.25 -38.71 13.64
N VAL A 150 10.45 -39.22 13.41
CA VAL A 150 10.83 -40.56 13.79
C VAL A 150 11.66 -40.51 15.07
N GLU A 151 11.30 -41.30 16.07
CA GLU A 151 12.01 -41.38 17.32
C GLU A 151 13.47 -41.83 17.08
N GLY A 152 14.43 -41.15 17.71
CA GLY A 152 15.85 -41.48 17.61
C GLY A 152 16.48 -41.25 16.22
N ASP A 153 15.77 -40.63 15.28
CA ASP A 153 16.36 -40.24 13.99
C ASP A 153 17.38 -39.10 14.20
N PRO A 154 18.68 -39.32 13.96
CA PRO A 154 19.70 -38.31 14.22
C PRO A 154 19.65 -37.12 13.30
N ILE A 155 18.87 -37.20 12.18
CA ILE A 155 18.73 -36.10 11.22
C ILE A 155 17.50 -35.27 11.53
N GLY A 156 16.56 -35.84 12.28
CA GLY A 156 15.30 -35.17 12.59
C GLY A 156 14.39 -34.92 11.39
N ALA A 157 13.25 -34.34 11.67
CA ALA A 157 12.28 -33.92 10.66
C ALA A 157 12.46 -32.42 10.35
N ARG A 158 12.44 -32.06 9.07
CA ARG A 158 12.73 -30.69 8.60
C ARG A 158 11.50 -29.93 8.25
N GLY A 159 11.50 -28.66 8.61
CA GLY A 159 10.55 -27.68 8.14
C GLY A 159 11.25 -26.45 7.54
N LEU A 160 10.51 -25.74 6.71
CA LEU A 160 10.96 -24.51 6.08
C LEU A 160 9.96 -23.40 6.35
N LEU A 161 10.43 -22.33 6.95
CA LEU A 161 9.69 -21.07 7.05
C LEU A 161 9.98 -20.20 5.83
N LYS A 162 8.95 -19.55 5.30
CA LYS A 162 9.05 -18.49 4.32
C LYS A 162 8.44 -17.23 4.90
N LEU A 163 9.20 -16.13 4.85
CA LEU A 163 8.77 -14.80 5.31
C LEU A 163 8.83 -13.81 4.16
N GLU A 164 7.77 -13.04 3.98
CA GLU A 164 7.73 -11.87 3.09
C GLU A 164 7.90 -10.60 3.92
N LYS A 165 8.91 -9.76 3.60
CA LYS A 165 9.26 -8.56 4.35
C LYS A 165 9.47 -7.38 3.42
N PHE A 166 8.86 -6.23 3.75
CA PHE A 166 8.89 -5.00 2.95
C PHE A 166 10.00 -4.02 3.38
N ASP A 167 11.02 -4.49 4.06
CA ASP A 167 12.22 -3.73 4.38
C ASP A 167 13.48 -4.54 4.05
N GLU A 168 14.65 -3.91 4.10
CA GLU A 168 15.93 -4.53 3.75
C GLU A 168 16.61 -5.22 4.95
N GLY A 169 16.08 -5.08 6.15
CA GLY A 169 16.69 -5.64 7.35
C GLY A 169 16.56 -7.15 7.42
N ILE A 170 17.58 -7.83 7.95
CA ILE A 170 17.52 -9.27 8.26
C ILE A 170 16.42 -9.51 9.30
N PRO A 171 15.50 -10.47 9.07
CA PRO A 171 14.45 -10.77 10.03
C PRO A 171 15.00 -11.27 11.38
N SER A 172 14.33 -10.93 12.48
CA SER A 172 14.58 -11.56 13.78
C SER A 172 14.18 -13.04 13.72
N LEU A 173 14.79 -13.87 14.57
CA LEU A 173 14.39 -15.28 14.67
C LEU A 173 12.98 -15.39 15.27
N PRO A 174 12.14 -16.31 14.78
CA PRO A 174 10.86 -16.60 15.38
C PRO A 174 11.03 -17.32 16.72
N LYS A 175 10.06 -17.17 17.62
CA LYS A 175 9.96 -18.01 18.81
C LYS A 175 9.23 -19.30 18.43
N MET A 176 9.84 -20.45 18.68
CA MET A 176 9.23 -21.76 18.47
C MET A 176 8.98 -22.44 19.80
N THR A 177 7.83 -23.05 19.95
CA THR A 177 7.41 -23.79 21.13
C THR A 177 6.90 -25.17 20.71
N ALA A 178 7.48 -26.21 21.25
CA ALA A 178 7.13 -27.63 21.00
C ALA A 178 6.95 -28.38 22.34
N PRO A 179 6.43 -29.60 22.32
CA PRO A 179 6.43 -30.51 23.49
C PRO A 179 7.85 -30.72 24.06
N GLU A 180 7.96 -31.01 25.35
CA GLU A 180 9.22 -31.14 26.06
C GLU A 180 10.18 -32.17 25.47
N ASN A 181 9.65 -33.22 24.85
CA ASN A 181 10.42 -34.31 24.21
C ASN A 181 10.78 -33.99 22.74
N VAL A 182 10.50 -32.78 22.24
CA VAL A 182 10.89 -32.34 20.90
C VAL A 182 11.89 -31.21 20.98
N THR A 183 13.10 -31.47 20.54
CA THR A 183 14.15 -30.46 20.44
C THR A 183 14.12 -29.82 19.08
N ILE A 184 14.15 -28.47 19.02
CA ILE A 184 14.15 -27.71 17.81
C ILE A 184 15.50 -27.03 17.61
N SER A 185 16.08 -27.21 16.43
CA SER A 185 17.22 -26.42 15.97
C SER A 185 16.82 -25.56 14.76
N MET A 186 17.34 -24.34 14.70
CA MET A 186 17.03 -23.38 13.64
C MET A 186 18.30 -22.89 12.97
N GLU A 187 18.27 -22.77 11.64
CA GLU A 187 19.30 -22.06 10.90
C GLU A 187 19.05 -20.52 10.95
N SER A 188 19.98 -19.77 10.40
CA SER A 188 19.78 -18.34 10.17
C SER A 188 18.86 -18.12 8.98
N TRP A 189 18.18 -16.95 8.97
CA TRP A 189 17.43 -16.52 7.79
C TRP A 189 18.36 -16.40 6.58
N ARG A 190 17.91 -16.94 5.47
CA ARG A 190 18.57 -16.81 4.16
C ARG A 190 17.70 -15.96 3.24
N HIS A 191 18.32 -14.98 2.59
CA HIS A 191 17.64 -14.18 1.58
C HIS A 191 17.38 -15.05 0.34
N ALA A 192 16.13 -15.41 0.11
CA ALA A 192 15.76 -16.32 -0.97
C ALA A 192 15.53 -15.58 -2.29
N LYS A 193 14.93 -14.36 -2.20
CA LYS A 193 14.65 -13.53 -3.37
C LYS A 193 14.62 -12.07 -3.00
N ALA A 194 15.37 -11.26 -3.74
CA ALA A 194 15.30 -9.81 -3.63
C ALA A 194 13.95 -9.31 -4.18
N GLY A 195 13.28 -8.50 -3.37
CA GLY A 195 12.10 -7.75 -3.80
C GLY A 195 12.49 -6.43 -4.45
N ASP A 196 11.49 -5.66 -4.77
CA ASP A 196 11.60 -4.24 -5.05
C ASP A 196 10.62 -3.53 -4.12
N VAL A 197 11.08 -3.21 -2.93
CA VAL A 197 10.25 -2.64 -1.86
C VAL A 197 9.62 -1.33 -2.31
N GLY A 198 10.35 -0.51 -3.08
CA GLY A 198 9.83 0.72 -3.68
C GLY A 198 8.70 0.50 -4.68
N GLN A 199 8.62 -0.68 -5.29
CA GLN A 199 7.54 -1.12 -6.18
C GLN A 199 6.52 -2.03 -5.48
N GLY A 200 6.58 -2.16 -4.14
CA GLY A 200 5.68 -3.00 -3.35
C GLY A 200 5.90 -4.50 -3.51
N LYS A 201 7.09 -4.91 -3.93
CA LYS A 201 7.47 -6.33 -3.99
C LYS A 201 8.32 -6.65 -2.77
N PRO A 202 7.89 -7.59 -1.89
CA PRO A 202 8.63 -7.92 -0.69
C PRO A 202 9.92 -8.67 -0.99
N ASN A 203 10.88 -8.55 -0.08
CA ASN A 203 11.98 -9.47 0.03
C ASN A 203 11.46 -10.82 0.57
N GLU A 204 11.87 -11.93 -0.03
CA GLU A 204 11.54 -13.26 0.45
C GLU A 204 12.71 -13.84 1.22
N TRP A 205 12.42 -14.28 2.45
CA TRP A 205 13.39 -14.91 3.36
C TRP A 205 12.96 -16.32 3.66
N THR A 206 13.92 -17.22 3.82
CA THR A 206 13.68 -18.60 4.22
C THR A 206 14.53 -18.96 5.43
N LEU A 207 13.97 -19.78 6.32
CA LEU A 207 14.65 -20.32 7.48
C LEU A 207 14.31 -21.81 7.60
N ALA A 208 15.33 -22.65 7.57
CA ALA A 208 15.18 -24.08 7.81
C ALA A 208 15.25 -24.36 9.32
N PHE A 209 14.45 -25.30 9.78
CA PHE A 209 14.52 -25.82 11.13
C PHE A 209 14.37 -27.34 11.13
N GLU A 210 14.87 -27.97 12.19
CA GLU A 210 14.81 -29.41 12.40
C GLU A 210 14.14 -29.69 13.75
N CYS A 211 13.33 -30.75 13.77
CA CYS A 211 12.70 -31.28 14.98
C CYS A 211 13.23 -32.68 15.28
N LEU A 212 13.82 -32.85 16.44
CA LEU A 212 14.30 -34.14 16.95
C LEU A 212 13.36 -34.62 18.04
N LEU A 213 12.97 -35.89 18.01
CA LEU A 213 12.09 -36.50 19.00
C LEU A 213 12.87 -37.48 19.87
N GLU A 214 12.78 -37.28 21.18
CA GLU A 214 13.29 -38.17 22.20
C GLU A 214 12.12 -38.80 22.98
N GLY A 215 11.81 -40.06 22.69
CA GLY A 215 10.70 -40.78 23.32
C GLY A 215 9.37 -40.66 22.55
N LEU A 216 8.26 -40.82 23.27
CA LEU A 216 6.92 -40.84 22.67
C LEU A 216 6.34 -39.44 22.49
N LEU A 217 5.80 -39.19 21.32
CA LEU A 217 5.07 -37.94 21.03
C LEU A 217 3.62 -38.08 21.50
N PRO A 218 3.12 -37.20 22.39
CA PRO A 218 1.70 -37.17 22.77
C PRO A 218 0.80 -36.96 21.56
N GLU A 219 -0.39 -37.55 21.59
CA GLU A 219 -1.39 -37.35 20.56
C GLU A 219 -1.84 -35.85 20.50
N GLY A 220 -2.01 -35.31 19.30
CA GLY A 220 -2.37 -33.90 19.13
C GLY A 220 -1.24 -32.92 19.40
N SER A 221 0.03 -33.39 19.48
CA SER A 221 1.19 -32.51 19.62
C SER A 221 1.32 -31.52 18.50
N VAL A 222 1.70 -30.30 18.85
CA VAL A 222 1.84 -29.21 17.90
C VAL A 222 3.14 -28.43 18.11
N LEU A 223 3.70 -27.92 17.03
CA LEU A 223 4.74 -26.90 17.02
C LEU A 223 4.07 -25.55 16.80
N THR A 224 4.24 -24.63 17.73
CA THR A 224 3.76 -23.24 17.60
C THR A 224 4.92 -22.33 17.24
N ILE A 225 4.74 -21.52 16.21
CA ILE A 225 5.74 -20.58 15.70
C ILE A 225 5.17 -19.17 15.80
N GLN A 226 5.81 -18.33 16.60
CA GLN A 226 5.44 -16.94 16.81
C GLN A 226 6.50 -16.02 16.19
N TYR A 227 6.11 -15.16 15.30
CA TYR A 227 6.97 -14.16 14.69
C TYR A 227 6.44 -12.76 14.96
N GLN A 228 7.13 -12.02 15.83
CA GLN A 228 6.71 -10.69 16.27
C GLN A 228 5.24 -10.69 16.76
N ASP A 229 4.47 -9.69 16.37
CA ASP A 229 3.05 -9.53 16.76
C ASP A 229 2.08 -10.21 15.78
N ASN A 230 2.60 -11.00 14.82
CA ASN A 230 1.74 -11.72 13.89
C ASN A 230 1.02 -12.88 14.61
N PRO A 231 -0.14 -13.33 14.08
CA PRO A 231 -0.80 -14.52 14.58
C PRO A 231 0.14 -15.74 14.56
N PRO A 232 0.13 -16.59 15.59
CA PRO A 232 0.99 -17.76 15.63
C PRO A 232 0.59 -18.79 14.56
N ILE A 233 1.59 -19.46 13.99
CA ILE A 233 1.39 -20.61 13.11
C ILE A 233 1.46 -21.86 13.96
N THR A 234 0.49 -22.75 13.81
CA THR A 234 0.44 -24.06 14.47
C THR A 234 0.62 -25.16 13.43
N ILE A 235 1.57 -26.08 13.68
CA ILE A 235 1.91 -27.19 12.81
C ILE A 235 1.72 -28.48 13.60
N GLY A 236 0.99 -29.40 13.03
CA GLY A 236 0.81 -30.74 13.62
C GLY A 236 2.12 -31.52 13.64
N LEU A 237 2.39 -32.20 14.76
CA LEU A 237 3.51 -33.12 14.90
C LEU A 237 2.95 -34.54 15.00
N GLU A 238 3.43 -35.46 14.17
CA GLU A 238 3.02 -36.88 14.14
C GLU A 238 4.20 -37.77 14.29
N GLN A 239 4.13 -38.72 15.19
CA GLN A 239 5.17 -39.75 15.33
C GLN A 239 5.05 -40.82 14.23
N SER A 240 6.11 -41.08 13.51
CA SER A 240 6.17 -42.08 12.45
C SER A 240 7.10 -43.23 12.85
N LYS A 241 6.76 -44.45 12.45
CA LYS A 241 7.58 -45.64 12.70
C LYS A 241 8.75 -45.79 11.74
N SER A 242 8.73 -45.06 10.63
CA SER A 242 9.81 -45.10 9.62
C SER A 242 9.89 -43.78 8.85
N ARG A 243 11.08 -43.49 8.36
CA ARG A 243 11.34 -42.31 7.52
C ARG A 243 10.68 -42.53 6.16
N GLU A 244 9.71 -41.68 5.80
CA GLU A 244 9.23 -41.61 4.41
C GLU A 244 10.37 -41.13 3.52
N LYS A 245 10.67 -41.89 2.44
CA LYS A 245 11.64 -41.42 1.45
C LYS A 245 11.15 -40.07 0.90
N PRO A 246 12.00 -39.02 0.90
CA PRO A 246 11.60 -37.72 0.34
C PRO A 246 11.18 -37.93 -1.12
N ARG A 247 9.93 -37.58 -1.44
CA ARG A 247 9.50 -37.47 -2.84
C ARG A 247 10.06 -36.14 -3.36
N PHE A 248 11.14 -36.28 -4.15
CA PHE A 248 11.60 -35.12 -4.94
C PHE A 248 10.57 -34.86 -6.05
N PHE A 249 9.97 -33.69 -6.00
CA PHE A 249 9.18 -33.13 -7.09
C PHE A 249 10.02 -32.09 -7.81
#